data_8888c5eea11eaf3cdbe9d801bd7e4826
#
_entry.id   8888c5eea11eaf3cdbe9d801bd7e4826
#
_cell.length_a   1.000
_cell.length_b   1.000
_cell.length_c   1.000
_cell.angle_alpha   90.00
_cell.angle_beta   90.00
_cell.angle_gamma   90.00
#
_symmetry.space_group_name_H-M   'P 1'
#
loop_
_entity.id
_entity.type
_entity.pdbx_description
1 polymer ?
#
loop_
_entity_poly.entity_id
_entity_poly.type
_entity_poly.pdbx_seq_one_letter_code
_entity_poly.pdbx_strand_id
1 'polypeptide(L)'
;DHRKIGKEMRLFMTDDLVGRGLPMFLPNGYIIWQQLEDYIKGKERERGYLHVMTPCIGTVNLYKTSGHWDHYRENMFPAMEMEGESYVLRPMNCPHHMMIYANQPHSYRQLPIRIGEIAHDFRYESSGTLKGIERGRHFCQNDAHLFCTPEQIKSEVANVCSLIFDVYKDFNITDYRCVLSLRDPADKKKYHDDDAMWNHAENALREVLTELGINFTEEIGEAAFYGPKLDVNVKPAVGAEYTLSTCQLDFCLPAKFHLTYIDKDGSEKTPVVLHRAILGSLDRFMAYLIEETKGRFPTWLAPTQVKVLPVSEKTLDYARTVADKLTAAGVRVVLDESNEKIGYKIREAQQVDRVPYMLVLGAKEAEAGNISVRDRKGETTTQELDAFINNIVTEIKERRYN
;
A
#
# COMPACT_ATOMS: atom_id res chain seq x y z
N ASP A 1 -16.31 4.75 -9.63
CA ASP A 1 -16.23 4.09 -8.32
C ASP A 1 -15.49 2.76 -8.44
N HIS A 2 -14.55 2.51 -7.53
CA HIS A 2 -13.72 1.31 -7.55
C HIS A 2 -14.52 0.00 -7.44
N ARG A 3 -15.69 0.03 -6.79
CA ARG A 3 -16.55 -1.15 -6.63
C ARG A 3 -17.11 -1.63 -7.96
N LYS A 4 -17.54 -0.71 -8.81
CA LYS A 4 -18.08 -1.02 -10.13
C LYS A 4 -17.01 -1.58 -11.05
N ILE A 5 -15.89 -0.88 -11.16
CA ILE A 5 -14.75 -1.28 -12.00
C ILE A 5 -14.15 -2.59 -11.48
N GLY A 6 -14.02 -2.73 -10.17
CA GLY A 6 -13.52 -3.94 -9.53
C GLY A 6 -14.35 -5.17 -9.86
N LYS A 7 -15.68 -5.01 -9.93
CA LYS A 7 -16.58 -6.09 -10.34
C LYS A 7 -16.43 -6.42 -11.82
N GLU A 8 -16.42 -5.41 -12.69
CA GLU A 8 -16.27 -5.58 -14.13
C GLU A 8 -14.96 -6.27 -14.50
N MET A 9 -13.85 -5.88 -13.87
CA MET A 9 -12.52 -6.44 -14.11
C MET A 9 -12.20 -7.66 -13.26
N ARG A 10 -13.12 -8.09 -12.40
CA ARG A 10 -12.94 -9.22 -11.48
C ARG A 10 -11.71 -9.06 -10.57
N LEU A 11 -11.62 -7.90 -9.91
CA LEU A 11 -10.48 -7.58 -9.05
C LEU A 11 -10.70 -8.05 -7.61
N PHE A 12 -11.90 -7.84 -7.07
CA PHE A 12 -12.24 -8.25 -5.71
C PHE A 12 -13.74 -8.47 -5.58
N MET A 13 -14.12 -9.12 -4.47
CA MET A 13 -15.52 -9.36 -4.14
C MET A 13 -15.73 -9.34 -2.63
N THR A 14 -16.98 -9.14 -2.22
CA THR A 14 -17.44 -9.36 -0.86
C THR A 14 -18.65 -10.30 -0.92
N ASP A 15 -18.86 -11.07 0.15
CA ASP A 15 -19.99 -11.98 0.27
C ASP A 15 -20.46 -11.99 1.72
N ASP A 16 -21.78 -11.94 1.92
CA ASP A 16 -22.37 -11.88 3.26
C ASP A 16 -22.05 -13.15 4.08
N LEU A 17 -21.84 -14.27 3.41
CA LEU A 17 -21.47 -15.52 4.09
C LEU A 17 -20.04 -15.44 4.68
N VAL A 18 -19.15 -14.72 4.03
CA VAL A 18 -17.80 -14.45 4.58
C VAL A 18 -17.90 -13.36 5.64
N GLY A 19 -18.63 -12.30 5.36
CA GLY A 19 -18.85 -11.18 6.28
C GLY A 19 -18.72 -9.83 5.59
N ARG A 20 -19.47 -8.87 6.07
CA ARG A 20 -19.41 -7.50 5.57
C ARG A 20 -18.08 -6.85 5.93
N GLY A 21 -17.52 -6.10 5.00
CA GLY A 21 -16.25 -5.43 5.23
C GLY A 21 -15.04 -6.34 5.21
N LEU A 22 -15.19 -7.56 4.67
CA LEU A 22 -14.13 -8.56 4.55
C LEU A 22 -13.91 -8.88 3.07
N PRO A 23 -13.27 -7.99 2.31
CA PRO A 23 -13.06 -8.20 0.89
C PRO A 23 -12.09 -9.33 0.60
N MET A 24 -12.37 -10.05 -0.48
CA MET A 24 -11.49 -11.07 -1.03
C MET A 24 -10.94 -10.58 -2.35
N PHE A 25 -9.63 -10.69 -2.55
CA PHE A 25 -9.00 -10.33 -3.81
C PHE A 25 -9.00 -11.53 -4.74
N LEU A 26 -9.60 -11.34 -5.92
CA LEU A 26 -9.67 -12.34 -6.97
C LEU A 26 -8.32 -12.42 -7.70
N PRO A 27 -8.08 -13.42 -8.56
CA PRO A 27 -6.79 -13.56 -9.22
C PRO A 27 -6.29 -12.29 -9.90
N ASN A 28 -7.15 -11.58 -10.62
CA ASN A 28 -6.75 -10.33 -11.27
C ASN A 28 -6.36 -9.24 -10.27
N GLY A 29 -7.12 -9.10 -9.19
CA GLY A 29 -6.81 -8.12 -8.15
C GLY A 29 -5.56 -8.47 -7.37
N TYR A 30 -5.34 -9.76 -7.13
CA TYR A 30 -4.16 -10.20 -6.40
C TYR A 30 -2.87 -9.99 -7.20
N ILE A 31 -2.92 -10.07 -8.51
CA ILE A 31 -1.78 -9.71 -9.37
C ILE A 31 -1.35 -8.26 -9.11
N ILE A 32 -2.31 -7.33 -9.11
CA ILE A 32 -2.02 -5.91 -8.80
C ILE A 32 -1.44 -5.78 -7.40
N TRP A 33 -2.02 -6.48 -6.43
CA TRP A 33 -1.56 -6.49 -5.05
C TRP A 33 -0.10 -6.91 -4.94
N GLN A 34 0.27 -8.03 -5.57
CA GLN A 34 1.63 -8.54 -5.55
C GLN A 34 2.62 -7.56 -6.17
N GLN A 35 2.24 -6.92 -7.29
CA GLN A 35 3.09 -5.92 -7.94
C GLN A 35 3.32 -4.71 -7.02
N LEU A 36 2.29 -4.24 -6.34
CA LEU A 36 2.41 -3.14 -5.37
C LEU A 36 3.28 -3.54 -4.18
N GLU A 37 3.09 -4.73 -3.66
CA GLU A 37 3.87 -5.26 -2.53
C GLU A 37 5.35 -5.35 -2.89
N ASP A 38 5.68 -5.95 -4.03
CA ASP A 38 7.07 -6.07 -4.51
C ASP A 38 7.70 -4.69 -4.74
N TYR A 39 6.93 -3.77 -5.32
CA TYR A 39 7.37 -2.40 -5.56
C TYR A 39 7.78 -1.70 -4.26
N ILE A 40 6.88 -1.67 -3.28
CA ILE A 40 7.14 -0.90 -2.06
C ILE A 40 8.20 -1.57 -1.19
N LYS A 41 8.20 -2.90 -1.09
CA LYS A 41 9.24 -3.63 -0.36
C LYS A 41 10.62 -3.42 -0.97
N GLY A 42 10.69 -3.37 -2.30
CA GLY A 42 11.95 -3.08 -3.00
C GLY A 42 12.50 -1.70 -2.65
N LYS A 43 11.64 -0.68 -2.68
CA LYS A 43 12.03 0.68 -2.30
C LYS A 43 12.45 0.77 -0.83
N GLU A 44 11.77 0.05 0.04
CA GLU A 44 12.10 -0.01 1.47
C GLU A 44 13.45 -0.70 1.70
N ARG A 45 13.69 -1.83 1.04
CA ARG A 45 14.98 -2.53 1.16
C ARG A 45 16.15 -1.66 0.74
N GLU A 46 16.01 -0.90 -0.33
CA GLU A 46 17.04 0.06 -0.78
C GLU A 46 17.39 1.10 0.27
N ARG A 47 16.44 1.39 1.17
CA ARG A 47 16.61 2.37 2.26
C ARG A 47 16.94 1.73 3.61
N GLY A 48 17.31 0.45 3.61
CA GLY A 48 17.74 -0.24 4.82
C GLY A 48 16.64 -0.78 5.71
N TYR A 49 15.44 -0.95 5.20
CA TYR A 49 14.36 -1.59 5.94
C TYR A 49 14.54 -3.11 5.99
N LEU A 50 14.23 -3.68 7.15
CA LEU A 50 14.18 -5.12 7.36
C LEU A 50 12.71 -5.53 7.50
N HIS A 51 12.28 -6.52 6.71
CA HIS A 51 10.90 -6.95 6.71
C HIS A 51 10.68 -8.14 7.65
N VAL A 52 9.56 -8.12 8.34
CA VAL A 52 9.14 -9.15 9.29
C VAL A 52 7.73 -9.62 8.99
N MET A 53 7.33 -10.69 9.66
CA MET A 53 5.97 -11.19 9.64
C MET A 53 5.55 -11.49 11.07
N THR A 54 4.41 -10.96 11.49
CA THR A 54 3.89 -11.10 12.85
C THR A 54 2.46 -11.63 12.84
N PRO A 55 1.99 -12.26 13.93
CA PRO A 55 0.65 -12.84 13.96
C PRO A 55 -0.45 -11.76 14.03
N CYS A 56 -1.62 -12.12 13.52
CA CYS A 56 -2.78 -11.21 13.45
C CYS A 56 -3.49 -11.01 14.80
N ILE A 57 -3.12 -11.78 15.82
CA ILE A 57 -3.71 -11.69 17.14
C ILE A 57 -2.63 -11.45 18.18
N GLY A 58 -3.04 -10.96 19.34
CA GLY A 58 -2.18 -10.84 20.50
C GLY A 58 -3.01 -10.92 21.77
N THR A 59 -2.35 -11.09 22.92
CA THR A 59 -3.07 -11.07 24.19
C THR A 59 -3.57 -9.67 24.49
N VAL A 60 -4.66 -9.57 25.22
CA VAL A 60 -5.19 -8.29 25.68
C VAL A 60 -4.12 -7.52 26.49
N ASN A 61 -3.27 -8.24 27.23
CA ASN A 61 -2.18 -7.62 28.01
C ASN A 61 -1.18 -6.86 27.13
N LEU A 62 -0.90 -7.35 25.93
CA LEU A 62 -0.05 -6.64 24.98
C LEU A 62 -0.64 -5.25 24.67
N TYR A 63 -1.94 -5.18 24.43
CA TYR A 63 -2.65 -3.94 24.11
C TYR A 63 -2.94 -3.07 25.33
N LYS A 64 -3.02 -3.65 26.51
CA LYS A 64 -3.01 -2.90 27.78
C LYS A 64 -1.68 -2.19 27.99
N THR A 65 -0.58 -2.89 27.72
CA THR A 65 0.78 -2.32 27.82
C THR A 65 0.96 -1.15 26.86
N SER A 66 0.51 -1.31 25.62
CA SER A 66 0.65 -0.26 24.58
C SER A 66 -0.29 0.92 24.77
N GLY A 67 -1.40 0.73 25.50
CA GLY A 67 -2.43 1.74 25.67
C GLY A 67 -3.57 1.64 24.65
N HIS A 68 -3.51 0.75 23.67
CA HIS A 68 -4.60 0.57 22.72
C HIS A 68 -5.89 0.16 23.43
N TRP A 69 -5.79 -0.70 24.45
CA TRP A 69 -6.96 -1.15 25.20
C TRP A 69 -7.69 -0.02 25.92
N ASP A 70 -6.98 0.99 26.41
CA ASP A 70 -7.55 2.13 27.11
C ASP A 70 -8.02 3.24 26.16
N HIS A 71 -7.33 3.45 25.03
CA HIS A 71 -7.56 4.61 24.16
C HIS A 71 -8.18 4.26 22.80
N TYR A 72 -8.24 2.98 22.42
CA TYR A 72 -8.61 2.56 21.08
C TYR A 72 -9.62 1.40 21.06
N ARG A 73 -10.14 1.00 22.21
CA ARG A 73 -10.99 -0.22 22.34
C ARG A 73 -12.22 -0.20 21.46
N GLU A 74 -12.82 0.97 21.23
CA GLU A 74 -14.02 1.10 20.40
C GLU A 74 -13.80 0.67 18.96
N ASN A 75 -12.55 0.71 18.50
CA ASN A 75 -12.16 0.30 17.16
C ASN A 75 -11.62 -1.13 17.10
N MET A 76 -11.65 -1.85 18.20
CA MET A 76 -11.14 -3.22 18.31
C MET A 76 -12.28 -4.23 18.30
N PHE A 77 -12.03 -5.39 17.69
CA PHE A 77 -12.93 -6.53 17.82
C PHE A 77 -12.99 -6.99 19.28
N PRO A 78 -14.11 -7.61 19.71
CA PRO A 78 -14.21 -8.16 21.06
C PRO A 78 -13.14 -9.20 21.34
N ALA A 79 -12.72 -9.29 22.60
CA ALA A 79 -11.74 -10.28 23.03
C ALA A 79 -12.30 -11.70 22.95
N MET A 80 -11.40 -12.64 22.70
CA MET A 80 -11.67 -14.08 22.66
C MET A 80 -10.98 -14.73 23.85
N GLU A 81 -11.70 -15.60 24.56
CA GLU A 81 -11.15 -16.33 25.69
C GLU A 81 -10.67 -17.72 25.27
N MET A 82 -9.44 -18.10 25.66
CA MET A 82 -8.88 -19.41 25.41
C MET A 82 -7.89 -19.78 26.53
N GLU A 83 -8.12 -20.91 27.19
CA GLU A 83 -7.26 -21.42 28.24
C GLU A 83 -6.90 -20.42 29.36
N GLY A 84 -7.87 -19.57 29.73
CA GLY A 84 -7.69 -18.57 30.78
C GLY A 84 -6.99 -17.28 30.31
N GLU A 85 -6.67 -17.17 29.03
CA GLU A 85 -6.11 -15.96 28.44
C GLU A 85 -7.11 -15.28 27.51
N SER A 86 -7.04 -13.95 27.43
CA SER A 86 -7.86 -13.16 26.52
C SER A 86 -7.01 -12.73 25.33
N TYR A 87 -7.48 -13.03 24.13
CA TYR A 87 -6.85 -12.64 22.87
C TYR A 87 -7.72 -11.68 22.11
N VAL A 88 -7.12 -10.87 21.25
CA VAL A 88 -7.83 -9.93 20.39
C VAL A 88 -7.18 -9.85 19.02
N LEU A 89 -8.02 -9.62 18.00
CA LEU A 89 -7.53 -9.27 16.67
C LEU A 89 -6.87 -7.91 16.73
N ARG A 90 -5.66 -7.78 16.22
CA ARG A 90 -4.90 -6.52 16.33
C ARG A 90 -5.52 -5.41 15.48
N PRO A 91 -5.75 -4.22 16.05
CA PRO A 91 -6.15 -3.05 15.29
C PRO A 91 -4.97 -2.37 14.61
N MET A 92 -3.77 -2.59 15.16
CA MET A 92 -2.47 -2.09 14.70
C MET A 92 -1.39 -3.10 15.08
N ASN A 93 -0.33 -3.15 14.30
CA ASN A 93 0.78 -4.08 14.53
C ASN A 93 1.96 -3.49 15.31
N CYS A 94 1.90 -2.23 15.72
CA CYS A 94 3.00 -1.59 16.42
C CYS A 94 3.46 -2.34 17.69
N PRO A 95 2.56 -2.87 18.56
CA PRO A 95 3.03 -3.61 19.73
C PRO A 95 3.88 -4.83 19.38
N HIS A 96 3.57 -5.52 18.28
CA HIS A 96 4.36 -6.68 17.83
C HIS A 96 5.77 -6.26 17.43
N HIS A 97 5.94 -5.13 16.75
CA HIS A 97 7.25 -4.61 16.38
C HIS A 97 8.06 -4.16 17.60
N MET A 98 7.39 -3.60 18.61
CA MET A 98 8.06 -3.27 19.89
C MET A 98 8.66 -4.50 20.54
N MET A 99 7.93 -5.62 20.51
CA MET A 99 8.42 -6.89 21.05
C MET A 99 9.58 -7.48 20.24
N ILE A 100 9.58 -7.29 18.92
CA ILE A 100 10.72 -7.70 18.08
C ILE A 100 11.96 -6.90 18.47
N TYR A 101 11.84 -5.59 18.62
CA TYR A 101 12.97 -4.75 19.09
C TYR A 101 13.48 -5.22 20.45
N ALA A 102 12.56 -5.51 21.37
CA ALA A 102 12.90 -5.92 22.76
C ALA A 102 13.60 -7.28 22.83
N ASN A 103 13.55 -8.08 21.78
CA ASN A 103 14.09 -9.44 21.76
C ASN A 103 15.63 -9.49 21.91
N GLN A 104 16.33 -8.41 21.63
CA GLN A 104 17.78 -8.32 21.70
C GLN A 104 18.22 -6.99 22.31
N PRO A 105 19.39 -6.92 22.98
CA PRO A 105 19.98 -5.67 23.41
C PRO A 105 20.48 -4.89 22.19
N HIS A 106 20.44 -3.56 22.27
CA HIS A 106 20.86 -2.68 21.20
C HIS A 106 21.83 -1.62 21.70
N SER A 107 22.79 -1.26 20.86
CA SER A 107 23.70 -0.14 21.04
C SER A 107 23.30 1.02 20.12
N TYR A 108 23.63 2.24 20.50
CA TYR A 108 23.41 3.43 19.66
C TYR A 108 23.96 3.26 18.23
N ARG A 109 25.04 2.47 18.09
CA ARG A 109 25.68 2.21 16.77
C ARG A 109 24.80 1.41 15.83
N GLN A 110 23.85 0.66 16.35
CA GLN A 110 22.93 -0.16 15.57
C GLN A 110 21.69 0.62 15.13
N LEU A 111 21.45 1.78 15.71
CA LEU A 111 20.31 2.63 15.38
C LEU A 111 20.65 3.57 14.22
N PRO A 112 19.72 3.86 13.31
CA PRO A 112 18.33 3.46 13.37
C PRO A 112 18.09 2.02 12.92
N ILE A 113 17.06 1.39 13.48
CA ILE A 113 16.57 0.07 13.06
C ILE A 113 15.18 0.29 12.46
N ARG A 114 14.97 -0.13 11.21
CA ARG A 114 13.73 0.07 10.48
C ARG A 114 13.08 -1.29 10.21
N ILE A 115 11.94 -1.54 10.84
CA ILE A 115 11.21 -2.80 10.75
C ILE A 115 9.92 -2.56 9.97
N GLY A 116 9.81 -3.18 8.79
CA GLY A 116 8.64 -3.04 7.91
C GLY A 116 7.83 -4.31 7.80
N GLU A 117 6.55 -4.15 7.53
CA GLU A 117 5.63 -5.26 7.33
C GLU A 117 4.43 -4.80 6.52
N ILE A 118 3.97 -5.65 5.59
CA ILE A 118 2.63 -5.51 5.03
C ILE A 118 1.71 -6.20 6.02
N ALA A 119 1.19 -5.43 6.97
CA ALA A 119 0.57 -5.95 8.16
C ALA A 119 -0.95 -6.07 8.04
N HIS A 120 -1.48 -7.25 8.32
CA HIS A 120 -2.93 -7.48 8.44
C HIS A 120 -3.42 -6.87 9.75
N ASP A 121 -4.31 -5.90 9.65
CA ASP A 121 -4.94 -5.23 10.79
C ASP A 121 -6.46 -5.35 10.69
N PHE A 122 -7.12 -5.28 11.85
CA PHE A 122 -8.55 -5.53 11.97
C PHE A 122 -9.19 -4.43 12.79
N ARG A 123 -10.27 -3.83 12.26
CA ARG A 123 -10.97 -2.76 12.98
C ARG A 123 -12.46 -3.00 13.01
N TYR A 124 -13.05 -2.73 14.15
CA TYR A 124 -14.49 -2.77 14.33
C TYR A 124 -15.11 -1.53 13.70
N GLU A 125 -15.59 -1.70 12.47
CA GLU A 125 -16.26 -0.65 11.71
C GLU A 125 -17.76 -0.94 11.65
N SER A 126 -18.59 0.09 11.79
CA SER A 126 -20.03 -0.06 11.60
C SER A 126 -20.36 -0.34 10.13
N SER A 127 -21.46 -1.05 9.87
CA SER A 127 -21.88 -1.39 8.50
C SER A 127 -22.06 -0.16 7.61
N GLY A 128 -22.52 0.95 8.18
CA GLY A 128 -22.77 2.18 7.42
C GLY A 128 -21.51 2.91 6.96
N THR A 129 -20.34 2.59 7.52
CA THR A 129 -19.07 3.22 7.16
C THR A 129 -18.27 2.41 6.13
N LEU A 130 -18.69 1.17 5.86
CA LEU A 130 -17.98 0.29 4.92
C LEU A 130 -18.10 0.79 3.48
N LYS A 131 -16.99 0.74 2.73
CA LYS A 131 -16.94 1.21 1.36
C LYS A 131 -15.93 0.39 0.55
N GLY A 132 -16.39 -0.70 -0.07
CA GLY A 132 -15.57 -1.58 -0.90
C GLY A 132 -14.26 -1.98 -0.22
N ILE A 133 -13.14 -1.73 -0.89
CA ILE A 133 -11.80 -1.95 -0.33
C ILE A 133 -11.18 -0.68 0.24
N GLU A 134 -11.84 0.46 0.10
CA GLU A 134 -11.38 1.73 0.68
C GLU A 134 -11.52 1.74 2.20
N ARG A 135 -12.60 1.15 2.72
CA ARG A 135 -12.85 1.05 4.17
C ARG A 135 -13.49 -0.29 4.49
N GLY A 136 -12.70 -1.18 5.06
CA GLY A 136 -13.11 -2.51 5.46
C GLY A 136 -12.79 -2.79 6.93
N ARG A 137 -13.20 -3.97 7.39
CA ARG A 137 -12.90 -4.46 8.74
C ARG A 137 -11.57 -5.20 8.83
N HIS A 138 -11.04 -5.60 7.71
CA HIS A 138 -9.71 -6.17 7.53
C HIS A 138 -9.02 -5.43 6.40
N PHE A 139 -7.77 -5.08 6.61
CA PHE A 139 -6.94 -4.40 5.61
C PHE A 139 -5.48 -4.68 5.89
N CYS A 140 -4.63 -4.42 4.90
CA CYS A 140 -3.19 -4.62 5.04
C CYS A 140 -2.47 -3.28 4.93
N GLN A 141 -1.81 -2.87 6.00
CA GLN A 141 -1.05 -1.62 6.04
C GLN A 141 0.37 -1.81 5.54
N ASN A 142 0.83 -0.88 4.75
CA ASN A 142 2.25 -0.74 4.40
C ASN A 142 2.96 -0.04 5.55
N ASP A 143 3.18 -0.76 6.61
CA ASP A 143 3.59 -0.21 7.90
C ASP A 143 5.07 -0.45 8.18
N ALA A 144 5.65 0.45 8.96
CA ALA A 144 6.99 0.25 9.51
C ALA A 144 7.18 1.07 10.77
N HIS A 145 8.08 0.58 11.60
CA HIS A 145 8.49 1.24 12.83
C HIS A 145 10.00 1.45 12.78
N LEU A 146 10.41 2.69 12.96
CA LEU A 146 11.81 3.11 12.92
C LEU A 146 12.22 3.47 14.33
N PHE A 147 13.17 2.70 14.86
CA PHE A 147 13.71 2.89 16.21
C PHE A 147 15.00 3.70 16.08
N CYS A 148 15.04 4.88 16.67
CA CYS A 148 16.17 5.79 16.50
C CYS A 148 16.52 6.52 17.78
N THR A 149 17.70 7.17 17.79
CA THR A 149 18.07 8.07 18.88
C THR A 149 17.38 9.42 18.66
N PRO A 150 17.23 10.25 19.72
CA PRO A 150 16.67 11.60 19.56
C PRO A 150 17.42 12.44 18.52
N GLU A 151 18.73 12.27 18.40
CA GLU A 151 19.57 12.99 17.44
C GLU A 151 19.29 12.58 15.98
N GLN A 152 18.69 11.41 15.77
CA GLN A 152 18.38 10.87 14.44
C GLN A 152 16.98 11.22 13.96
N ILE A 153 16.15 11.87 14.75
CA ILE A 153 14.75 12.19 14.39
C ILE A 153 14.69 12.96 13.07
N LYS A 154 15.47 14.01 12.94
CA LYS A 154 15.44 14.86 11.73
C LYS A 154 15.77 14.04 10.47
N SER A 155 16.86 13.28 10.50
CA SER A 155 17.28 12.47 9.35
C SER A 155 16.29 11.38 9.03
N GLU A 156 15.69 10.72 10.03
CA GLU A 156 14.70 9.68 9.79
C GLU A 156 13.37 10.22 9.26
N VAL A 157 12.90 11.34 9.78
CA VAL A 157 11.71 12.01 9.20
C VAL A 157 12.00 12.44 7.76
N ALA A 158 13.18 12.97 7.49
CA ALA A 158 13.59 13.36 6.14
C ALA A 158 13.57 12.15 5.19
N ASN A 159 14.08 11.00 5.63
CA ASN A 159 14.09 9.76 4.85
C ASN A 159 12.68 9.26 4.57
N VAL A 160 11.78 9.32 5.55
CA VAL A 160 10.37 8.93 5.36
C VAL A 160 9.70 9.86 4.35
N CYS A 161 9.88 11.17 4.47
CA CYS A 161 9.32 12.13 3.53
C CYS A 161 9.88 11.93 2.12
N SER A 162 11.17 11.66 2.00
CA SER A 162 11.81 11.33 0.72
C SER A 162 11.16 10.11 0.07
N LEU A 163 10.91 9.07 0.84
CA LEU A 163 10.24 7.86 0.33
C LEU A 163 8.80 8.16 -0.10
N ILE A 164 8.05 8.91 0.70
CA ILE A 164 6.68 9.29 0.36
C ILE A 164 6.63 10.02 -0.99
N PHE A 165 7.44 11.06 -1.15
CA PHE A 165 7.39 11.88 -2.36
C PHE A 165 7.97 11.18 -3.58
N ASP A 166 8.92 10.28 -3.39
CA ASP A 166 9.45 9.43 -4.45
C ASP A 166 8.37 8.48 -4.99
N VAL A 167 7.61 7.85 -4.09
CA VAL A 167 6.47 7.01 -4.48
C VAL A 167 5.40 7.82 -5.19
N TYR A 168 5.08 9.01 -4.71
CA TYR A 168 4.07 9.87 -5.34
C TYR A 168 4.48 10.26 -6.75
N LYS A 169 5.77 10.50 -6.97
CA LYS A 169 6.30 10.75 -8.31
C LYS A 169 6.11 9.55 -9.23
N ASP A 170 6.39 8.35 -8.75
CA ASP A 170 6.24 7.11 -9.53
C ASP A 170 4.78 6.85 -9.95
N PHE A 171 3.82 7.29 -9.14
CA PHE A 171 2.38 7.12 -9.40
C PHE A 171 1.68 8.37 -9.91
N ASN A 172 2.42 9.42 -10.25
CA ASN A 172 1.87 10.71 -10.72
C ASN A 172 0.84 11.31 -9.74
N ILE A 173 1.08 11.15 -8.45
CA ILE A 173 0.23 11.76 -7.42
C ILE A 173 0.74 13.17 -7.19
N THR A 174 -0.03 14.19 -7.60
CA THR A 174 0.37 15.59 -7.55
C THR A 174 -0.56 16.46 -6.70
N ASP A 175 -1.82 16.06 -6.54
CA ASP A 175 -2.81 16.82 -5.78
C ASP A 175 -2.89 16.29 -4.34
N TYR A 176 -2.05 16.83 -3.48
CA TYR A 176 -1.99 16.47 -2.05
C TYR A 176 -1.57 17.67 -1.21
N ARG A 177 -1.87 17.59 0.08
CA ARG A 177 -1.41 18.56 1.07
C ARG A 177 -0.87 17.85 2.31
N CYS A 178 0.08 18.48 2.97
CA CYS A 178 0.66 17.99 4.21
C CYS A 178 0.02 18.66 5.40
N VAL A 179 -0.30 17.87 6.43
CA VAL A 179 -0.95 18.33 7.65
C VAL A 179 -0.18 17.81 8.85
N LEU A 180 0.19 18.70 9.77
CA LEU A 180 0.69 18.31 11.08
C LEU A 180 -0.53 18.13 12.00
N SER A 181 -0.78 16.88 12.36
CA SER A 181 -1.92 16.48 13.20
C SER A 181 -1.52 16.44 14.65
N LEU A 182 -2.17 17.25 15.46
CA LEU A 182 -1.90 17.47 16.88
C LEU A 182 -3.00 16.87 17.75
N ARG A 183 -2.69 16.61 19.02
CA ARG A 183 -3.72 16.21 19.97
C ARG A 183 -4.68 17.35 20.25
N ASP A 184 -5.84 17.00 20.77
CA ASP A 184 -6.71 17.94 21.47
C ASP A 184 -6.38 17.86 22.97
N PRO A 185 -5.81 18.91 23.59
CA PRO A 185 -5.43 18.86 25.00
C PRO A 185 -6.61 18.63 25.95
N ALA A 186 -7.83 18.93 25.52
CA ALA A 186 -9.03 18.72 26.31
C ALA A 186 -9.52 17.26 26.31
N ASP A 187 -9.11 16.45 25.36
CA ASP A 187 -9.54 15.06 25.22
C ASP A 187 -8.57 14.10 25.92
N LYS A 188 -8.74 13.92 27.22
CA LYS A 188 -7.91 13.05 28.06
C LYS A 188 -8.21 11.56 27.85
N LYS A 189 -9.34 11.24 27.24
CA LYS A 189 -9.74 9.84 26.99
C LYS A 189 -9.07 9.28 25.74
N LYS A 190 -9.03 10.07 24.67
CA LYS A 190 -8.47 9.66 23.39
C LYS A 190 -6.93 9.61 23.41
N TYR A 191 -6.31 10.58 24.08
CA TYR A 191 -4.86 10.75 24.03
C TYR A 191 -4.19 10.35 25.34
N HIS A 192 -2.98 9.78 25.21
CA HIS A 192 -2.13 9.50 26.36
C HIS A 192 -1.94 10.76 27.22
N ASP A 193 -2.13 10.62 28.53
CA ASP A 193 -2.13 11.76 29.46
C ASP A 193 -0.71 12.08 29.93
N ASP A 194 0.02 12.89 29.17
CA ASP A 194 1.35 13.38 29.50
C ASP A 194 1.62 14.65 28.68
N ASP A 195 1.23 15.80 29.22
CA ASP A 195 1.36 17.08 28.52
C ASP A 195 2.79 17.44 28.16
N ALA A 196 3.75 17.13 29.03
CA ALA A 196 5.17 17.41 28.75
C ALA A 196 5.67 16.60 27.55
N MET A 197 5.33 15.33 27.49
CA MET A 197 5.68 14.47 26.36
C MET A 197 5.06 15.01 25.06
N TRP A 198 3.77 15.33 25.08
CA TRP A 198 3.07 15.84 23.91
C TRP A 198 3.66 17.16 23.41
N ASN A 199 3.91 18.11 24.32
CA ASN A 199 4.49 19.38 23.93
C ASN A 199 5.87 19.19 23.27
N HIS A 200 6.69 18.31 23.85
CA HIS A 200 8.00 17.98 23.28
C HIS A 200 7.87 17.34 21.89
N ALA A 201 7.02 16.34 21.75
CA ALA A 201 6.84 15.61 20.50
C ALA A 201 6.24 16.51 19.39
N GLU A 202 5.23 17.29 19.73
CA GLU A 202 4.59 18.20 18.77
C GLU A 202 5.57 19.26 18.27
N ASN A 203 6.34 19.85 19.19
CA ASN A 203 7.36 20.85 18.82
C ASN A 203 8.50 20.24 18.01
N ALA A 204 8.96 19.04 18.36
CA ALA A 204 10.02 18.36 17.63
C ALA A 204 9.61 18.09 16.18
N LEU A 205 8.41 17.56 15.97
CA LEU A 205 7.92 17.28 14.60
C LEU A 205 7.69 18.57 13.82
N ARG A 206 7.13 19.59 14.44
CA ARG A 206 6.94 20.91 13.82
C ARG A 206 8.26 21.52 13.34
N GLU A 207 9.28 21.50 14.20
CA GLU A 207 10.60 22.00 13.86
C GLU A 207 11.24 21.26 12.69
N VAL A 208 11.17 19.94 12.71
CA VAL A 208 11.75 19.10 11.65
C VAL A 208 11.07 19.39 10.31
N LEU A 209 9.75 19.41 10.27
CA LEU A 209 8.99 19.69 9.03
C LEU A 209 9.32 21.09 8.50
N THR A 210 9.45 22.08 9.38
CA THR A 210 9.83 23.44 9.00
C THR A 210 11.23 23.47 8.42
N GLU A 211 12.19 22.83 9.07
CA GLU A 211 13.58 22.77 8.61
C GLU A 211 13.73 22.04 7.26
N LEU A 212 12.88 21.02 7.01
CA LEU A 212 12.86 20.31 5.73
C LEU A 212 12.19 21.12 4.61
N GLY A 213 11.61 22.27 4.93
CA GLY A 213 10.92 23.10 3.94
C GLY A 213 9.59 22.54 3.48
N ILE A 214 8.98 21.65 4.24
CA ILE A 214 7.67 21.08 3.91
C ILE A 214 6.59 22.11 4.23
N ASN A 215 5.74 22.40 3.26
CA ASN A 215 4.60 23.28 3.44
C ASN A 215 3.46 22.50 4.10
N PHE A 216 3.11 22.85 5.33
CA PHE A 216 2.07 22.13 6.07
C PHE A 216 1.15 23.10 6.83
N THR A 217 -0.06 22.61 7.09
CA THR A 217 -1.02 23.25 8.00
C THR A 217 -1.14 22.40 9.27
N GLU A 218 -1.70 22.94 10.32
CA GLU A 218 -1.88 22.23 11.59
C GLU A 218 -3.37 21.96 11.84
N GLU A 219 -3.69 20.76 12.30
CA GLU A 219 -5.05 20.38 12.70
C GLU A 219 -5.03 19.74 14.08
N ILE A 220 -5.97 20.16 14.93
CA ILE A 220 -6.09 19.68 16.31
C ILE A 220 -7.09 18.52 16.36
N GLY A 221 -6.79 17.49 17.16
CA GLY A 221 -7.67 16.35 17.36
C GLY A 221 -7.49 15.20 16.39
N GLU A 222 -6.52 15.29 15.47
CA GLU A 222 -6.29 14.27 14.44
C GLU A 222 -5.06 13.40 14.70
N ALA A 223 -4.29 13.67 15.76
CA ALA A 223 -3.11 12.87 16.11
C ALA A 223 -3.48 11.44 16.53
N ALA A 224 -2.50 10.53 16.47
CA ALA A 224 -2.61 9.22 17.11
C ALA A 224 -2.66 9.39 18.64
N PHE A 225 -3.20 8.41 19.35
CA PHE A 225 -3.31 8.53 20.82
C PHE A 225 -1.93 8.62 21.49
N TYR A 226 -0.88 8.18 20.84
CA TYR A 226 0.49 8.09 21.38
C TYR A 226 1.46 9.15 20.83
N GLY A 227 1.08 9.97 19.87
CA GLY A 227 1.95 11.02 19.35
C GLY A 227 1.40 11.78 18.15
N PRO A 228 2.01 12.94 17.87
CA PRO A 228 1.65 13.74 16.70
C PRO A 228 2.10 13.06 15.41
N LYS A 229 1.50 13.48 14.30
CA LYS A 229 1.83 12.88 13.01
C LYS A 229 1.79 13.90 11.87
N LEU A 230 2.64 13.64 10.88
CA LEU A 230 2.49 14.20 9.55
C LEU A 230 1.48 13.33 8.79
N ASP A 231 0.39 13.93 8.36
CA ASP A 231 -0.55 13.30 7.42
C ASP A 231 -0.36 13.91 6.04
N VAL A 232 -0.27 13.05 5.02
CA VAL A 232 -0.32 13.49 3.63
C VAL A 232 -1.70 13.13 3.09
N ASN A 233 -2.50 14.14 2.87
CA ASN A 233 -3.87 14.00 2.39
C ASN A 233 -3.90 14.18 0.89
N VAL A 234 -4.44 13.19 0.18
CA VAL A 234 -4.56 13.22 -1.27
C VAL A 234 -5.97 13.64 -1.65
N LYS A 235 -6.07 14.41 -2.72
CA LYS A 235 -7.34 14.81 -3.32
C LYS A 235 -7.55 13.97 -4.58
N PRO A 236 -8.42 12.95 -4.54
CA PRO A 236 -8.70 12.17 -5.73
C PRO A 236 -9.47 12.99 -6.77
N ALA A 237 -9.47 12.53 -8.03
CA ALA A 237 -10.23 13.16 -9.09
C ALA A 237 -11.73 13.21 -8.77
N VAL A 238 -12.22 12.18 -8.07
CA VAL A 238 -13.62 12.06 -7.63
C VAL A 238 -13.63 11.70 -6.15
N GLY A 239 -14.50 12.35 -5.39
CA GLY A 239 -14.65 12.08 -3.96
C GLY A 239 -13.91 13.05 -3.06
N ALA A 240 -13.97 12.78 -1.77
CA ALA A 240 -13.39 13.63 -0.74
C ALA A 240 -11.90 13.34 -0.52
N GLU A 241 -11.20 14.34 -0.05
CA GLU A 241 -9.82 14.20 0.42
C GLU A 241 -9.72 13.15 1.53
N TYR A 242 -8.64 12.37 1.55
CA TYR A 242 -8.37 11.41 2.62
C TYR A 242 -6.86 11.25 2.82
N THR A 243 -6.49 10.77 4.02
CA THR A 243 -5.09 10.53 4.36
C THR A 243 -4.56 9.28 3.66
N LEU A 244 -3.47 9.42 2.93
CA LEU A 244 -2.79 8.29 2.27
C LEU A 244 -1.54 7.88 3.03
N SER A 245 -0.59 8.80 3.22
CA SER A 245 0.68 8.51 3.87
C SER A 245 0.77 9.22 5.22
N THR A 246 1.48 8.60 6.16
CA THR A 246 1.65 9.14 7.51
C THR A 246 3.07 8.94 8.01
N CYS A 247 3.51 9.84 8.88
CA CYS A 247 4.73 9.70 9.66
C CYS A 247 4.45 10.21 11.08
N GLN A 248 4.45 9.31 12.07
CA GLN A 248 4.07 9.60 13.45
C GLN A 248 5.30 9.55 14.35
N LEU A 249 5.43 10.53 15.21
CA LEU A 249 6.53 10.61 16.17
C LEU A 249 6.03 10.13 17.54
N ASP A 250 6.70 9.14 18.11
CA ASP A 250 6.24 8.45 19.31
C ASP A 250 7.32 8.35 20.37
N PHE A 251 7.11 9.04 21.49
CA PHE A 251 7.90 8.93 22.72
C PHE A 251 7.17 8.09 23.78
N CYS A 252 5.93 7.65 23.50
CA CYS A 252 5.04 7.01 24.47
C CYS A 252 5.24 5.49 24.52
N LEU A 253 5.03 4.80 23.38
CA LEU A 253 5.09 3.34 23.36
C LEU A 253 6.47 2.78 23.75
N PRO A 254 7.59 3.33 23.23
CA PRO A 254 8.89 2.78 23.65
C PRO A 254 9.14 2.85 25.15
N ALA A 255 8.64 3.88 25.83
CA ALA A 255 8.73 3.97 27.28
C ALA A 255 7.82 2.93 27.97
N LYS A 256 6.60 2.74 27.47
CA LYS A 256 5.64 1.77 28.02
C LYS A 256 6.14 0.33 27.90
N PHE A 257 6.85 0.00 26.82
CA PHE A 257 7.45 -1.33 26.61
C PHE A 257 8.86 -1.44 27.21
N HIS A 258 9.34 -0.41 27.88
CA HIS A 258 10.69 -0.36 28.49
C HIS A 258 11.80 -0.67 27.48
N LEU A 259 11.66 -0.18 26.27
CA LEU A 259 12.68 -0.36 25.23
C LEU A 259 13.89 0.49 25.55
N THR A 260 15.09 -0.07 25.30
CA THR A 260 16.33 0.60 25.62
C THR A 260 17.37 0.43 24.50
N TYR A 261 18.36 1.31 24.50
CA TYR A 261 19.62 1.14 23.82
C TYR A 261 20.74 1.67 24.71
N ILE A 262 21.95 1.17 24.52
CA ILE A 262 23.13 1.66 25.26
C ILE A 262 23.72 2.82 24.47
N ASP A 263 23.79 4.00 25.08
CA ASP A 263 24.32 5.19 24.46
C ASP A 263 25.85 5.26 24.59
N LYS A 264 26.44 6.27 24.00
CA LYS A 264 27.91 6.51 23.97
C LYS A 264 28.55 6.54 25.36
N ASP A 265 27.81 7.03 26.34
CA ASP A 265 28.29 7.12 27.74
C ASP A 265 28.07 5.82 28.53
N GLY A 266 27.59 4.76 27.89
CA GLY A 266 27.32 3.47 28.53
C GLY A 266 25.99 3.41 29.28
N SER A 267 25.21 4.47 29.31
CA SER A 267 23.90 4.49 29.96
C SER A 267 22.81 3.93 29.06
N GLU A 268 21.79 3.37 29.71
CA GLU A 268 20.57 2.95 29.02
C GLU A 268 19.69 4.17 28.72
N LYS A 269 19.22 4.28 27.48
CA LYS A 269 18.29 5.33 27.07
C LYS A 269 17.12 4.71 26.30
N THR A 270 15.99 5.40 26.30
CA THR A 270 14.79 4.98 25.57
C THR A 270 14.88 5.49 24.14
N PRO A 271 14.71 4.61 23.13
CA PRO A 271 14.68 5.05 21.74
C PRO A 271 13.40 5.84 21.44
N VAL A 272 13.46 6.62 20.39
CA VAL A 272 12.28 7.26 19.78
C VAL A 272 11.77 6.35 18.68
N VAL A 273 10.47 6.27 18.49
CA VAL A 273 9.88 5.46 17.43
C VAL A 273 9.14 6.35 16.44
N LEU A 274 9.41 6.12 15.16
CA LEU A 274 8.59 6.67 14.08
C LEU A 274 7.71 5.57 13.56
N HIS A 275 6.40 5.84 13.49
CA HIS A 275 5.43 4.97 12.82
C HIS A 275 5.14 5.58 11.47
N ARG A 276 5.25 4.82 10.40
CA ARG A 276 4.95 5.37 9.08
C ARG A 276 4.20 4.38 8.21
N ALA A 277 3.33 4.89 7.36
CA ALA A 277 2.70 4.17 6.28
C ALA A 277 2.91 5.00 5.00
N ILE A 278 3.41 4.38 3.94
CA ILE A 278 3.67 5.07 2.67
C ILE A 278 2.46 4.97 1.75
N LEU A 279 2.05 3.75 1.42
CA LEU A 279 0.85 3.50 0.59
C LEU A 279 -0.45 3.57 1.41
N GLY A 280 -0.35 3.80 2.71
CA GLY A 280 -1.47 3.62 3.62
C GLY A 280 -1.76 2.13 3.76
N SER A 281 -3.01 1.71 3.57
CA SER A 281 -3.29 0.30 3.33
C SER A 281 -3.19 0.01 1.82
N LEU A 282 -2.75 -1.19 1.47
CA LEU A 282 -2.74 -1.62 0.07
C LEU A 282 -4.16 -1.66 -0.48
N ASP A 283 -5.13 -2.02 0.35
CA ASP A 283 -6.55 -2.02 0.02
C ASP A 283 -7.02 -0.64 -0.47
N ARG A 284 -6.78 0.38 0.35
CA ARG A 284 -7.16 1.76 0.02
C ARG A 284 -6.37 2.32 -1.16
N PHE A 285 -5.08 2.00 -1.24
CA PHE A 285 -4.25 2.42 -2.37
C PHE A 285 -4.73 1.81 -3.67
N MET A 286 -5.13 0.52 -3.66
CA MET A 286 -5.75 -0.11 -4.83
C MET A 286 -7.06 0.58 -5.21
N ALA A 287 -7.91 0.90 -4.25
CA ALA A 287 -9.14 1.65 -4.52
C ALA A 287 -8.82 2.98 -5.21
N TYR A 288 -7.84 3.70 -4.69
CA TYR A 288 -7.35 4.95 -5.26
C TYR A 288 -6.89 4.77 -6.72
N LEU A 289 -6.05 3.77 -6.99
CA LEU A 289 -5.54 3.49 -8.33
C LEU A 289 -6.66 3.10 -9.31
N ILE A 290 -7.59 2.26 -8.86
CA ILE A 290 -8.74 1.86 -9.69
C ILE A 290 -9.53 3.09 -10.12
N GLU A 291 -9.79 4.01 -9.20
CA GLU A 291 -10.56 5.21 -9.49
C GLU A 291 -9.78 6.22 -10.34
N GLU A 292 -8.52 6.46 -10.03
CA GLU A 292 -7.67 7.41 -10.77
C GLU A 292 -7.40 6.95 -12.21
N THR A 293 -7.16 5.66 -12.41
CA THR A 293 -6.88 5.09 -13.74
C THR A 293 -8.14 4.66 -14.47
N LYS A 294 -9.29 4.63 -13.79
CA LYS A 294 -10.52 4.03 -14.29
C LYS A 294 -10.33 2.59 -14.76
N GLY A 295 -9.46 1.88 -14.05
CA GLY A 295 -9.09 0.49 -14.36
C GLY A 295 -8.04 0.35 -15.47
N ARG A 296 -7.58 1.44 -16.05
CA ARG A 296 -6.52 1.43 -17.08
C ARG A 296 -5.15 1.55 -16.41
N PHE A 297 -4.77 0.49 -15.72
CA PHE A 297 -3.51 0.46 -14.97
C PHE A 297 -2.30 0.58 -15.90
N PRO A 298 -1.20 1.16 -15.43
CA PRO A 298 0.06 1.09 -16.17
C PRO A 298 0.42 -0.37 -16.43
N THR A 299 1.15 -0.62 -17.50
CA THR A 299 1.41 -1.99 -17.98
C THR A 299 1.95 -2.91 -16.90
N TRP A 300 2.89 -2.43 -16.08
CA TRP A 300 3.50 -3.24 -15.03
C TRP A 300 2.50 -3.71 -13.96
N LEU A 301 1.41 -2.98 -13.74
CA LEU A 301 0.35 -3.31 -12.79
C LEU A 301 -0.81 -4.08 -13.42
N ALA A 302 -1.01 -3.97 -14.73
CA ALA A 302 -2.18 -4.52 -15.39
C ALA A 302 -2.28 -6.05 -15.20
N PRO A 303 -3.44 -6.58 -14.78
CA PRO A 303 -3.63 -8.03 -14.63
C PRO A 303 -3.36 -8.78 -15.93
N THR A 304 -3.88 -8.27 -17.04
CA THR A 304 -3.57 -8.72 -18.39
C THR A 304 -2.82 -7.59 -19.07
N GLN A 305 -1.58 -7.84 -19.48
CA GLN A 305 -0.73 -6.83 -20.12
C GLN A 305 -0.92 -6.78 -21.62
N VAL A 306 -1.11 -7.95 -22.21
CA VAL A 306 -1.36 -8.10 -23.64
C VAL A 306 -2.50 -9.07 -23.85
N LYS A 307 -3.46 -8.69 -24.68
CA LYS A 307 -4.51 -9.62 -25.13
C LYS A 307 -4.31 -9.92 -26.60
N VAL A 308 -4.19 -11.20 -26.94
CA VAL A 308 -3.96 -11.66 -28.32
C VAL A 308 -5.32 -12.04 -28.92
N LEU A 309 -5.67 -11.38 -30.01
CA LEU A 309 -6.98 -11.48 -30.66
C LEU A 309 -6.82 -12.02 -32.09
N PRO A 310 -6.97 -13.34 -32.30
CA PRO A 310 -7.04 -13.86 -33.67
C PRO A 310 -8.35 -13.39 -34.36
N VAL A 311 -8.22 -12.94 -35.59
CA VAL A 311 -9.36 -12.43 -36.38
C VAL A 311 -10.36 -13.54 -36.66
N SER A 312 -9.85 -14.77 -36.90
CA SER A 312 -10.67 -15.94 -37.14
C SER A 312 -9.95 -17.19 -36.67
N GLU A 313 -10.65 -18.32 -36.68
CA GLU A 313 -10.09 -19.63 -36.35
C GLU A 313 -8.86 -19.98 -37.19
N LYS A 314 -8.79 -19.46 -38.42
CA LYS A 314 -7.66 -19.70 -39.34
C LYS A 314 -6.34 -19.17 -38.83
N THR A 315 -6.34 -18.16 -37.97
CA THR A 315 -5.12 -17.57 -37.41
C THR A 315 -4.88 -17.94 -35.93
N LEU A 316 -5.69 -18.87 -35.41
CA LEU A 316 -5.60 -19.28 -34.01
C LEU A 316 -4.24 -19.91 -33.67
N ASP A 317 -3.72 -20.77 -34.52
CA ASP A 317 -2.40 -21.41 -34.29
C ASP A 317 -1.26 -20.40 -34.26
N TYR A 318 -1.30 -19.44 -35.18
CA TYR A 318 -0.33 -18.34 -35.16
C TYR A 318 -0.45 -17.51 -33.90
N ALA A 319 -1.69 -17.20 -33.49
CA ALA A 319 -1.96 -16.46 -32.26
C ALA A 319 -1.42 -17.19 -31.02
N ARG A 320 -1.55 -18.51 -30.96
CA ARG A 320 -0.98 -19.32 -29.87
C ARG A 320 0.54 -19.22 -29.83
N THR A 321 1.18 -19.28 -30.99
CA THR A 321 2.64 -19.12 -31.09
C THR A 321 3.08 -17.75 -30.55
N VAL A 322 2.38 -16.69 -30.92
CA VAL A 322 2.64 -15.33 -30.45
C VAL A 322 2.45 -15.23 -28.92
N ALA A 323 1.31 -15.75 -28.42
CA ALA A 323 1.00 -15.75 -26.99
C ALA A 323 2.06 -16.52 -26.19
N ASP A 324 2.49 -17.67 -26.67
CA ASP A 324 3.50 -18.51 -26.00
C ASP A 324 4.85 -17.78 -25.87
N LYS A 325 5.27 -17.08 -26.92
CA LYS A 325 6.51 -16.29 -26.89
C LYS A 325 6.45 -15.14 -25.90
N LEU A 326 5.32 -14.45 -25.81
CA LEU A 326 5.10 -13.39 -24.83
C LEU A 326 5.11 -13.95 -23.41
N THR A 327 4.44 -15.07 -23.20
CA THR A 327 4.41 -15.74 -21.88
C THR A 327 5.81 -16.17 -21.47
N ALA A 328 6.59 -16.74 -22.38
CA ALA A 328 7.98 -17.14 -22.11
C ALA A 328 8.88 -15.95 -21.73
N ALA A 329 8.57 -14.76 -22.22
CA ALA A 329 9.27 -13.53 -21.87
C ALA A 329 8.79 -12.91 -20.54
N GLY A 330 7.85 -13.53 -19.84
CA GLY A 330 7.34 -13.06 -18.55
C GLY A 330 6.18 -12.06 -18.65
N VAL A 331 5.60 -11.88 -19.82
CA VAL A 331 4.45 -11.00 -20.02
C VAL A 331 3.16 -11.73 -19.65
N ARG A 332 2.24 -11.05 -18.95
CA ARG A 332 0.93 -11.59 -18.63
C ARG A 332 0.02 -11.45 -19.84
N VAL A 333 -0.26 -12.58 -20.49
CA VAL A 333 -0.95 -12.64 -21.79
C VAL A 333 -2.25 -13.42 -21.64
N VAL A 334 -3.29 -12.97 -22.31
CA VAL A 334 -4.52 -13.73 -22.51
C VAL A 334 -4.75 -13.87 -24.01
N LEU A 335 -4.95 -15.12 -24.45
CA LEU A 335 -5.36 -15.44 -25.81
C LEU A 335 -6.88 -15.59 -25.84
N ASP A 336 -7.54 -14.80 -26.67
CA ASP A 336 -8.99 -14.92 -26.87
C ASP A 336 -9.28 -16.01 -27.93
N GLU A 337 -9.63 -17.19 -27.46
CA GLU A 337 -9.96 -18.34 -28.31
C GLU A 337 -11.45 -18.43 -28.66
N SER A 338 -12.25 -17.43 -28.27
CA SER A 338 -13.69 -17.43 -28.54
C SER A 338 -13.99 -17.31 -30.03
N ASN A 339 -15.19 -17.76 -30.43
CA ASN A 339 -15.67 -17.63 -31.79
C ASN A 339 -16.34 -16.28 -32.08
N GLU A 340 -16.16 -15.30 -31.18
CA GLU A 340 -16.73 -13.98 -31.36
C GLU A 340 -16.06 -13.23 -32.51
N LYS A 341 -16.78 -12.28 -33.10
CA LYS A 341 -16.25 -11.42 -34.15
C LYS A 341 -15.14 -10.50 -33.58
N ILE A 342 -14.18 -10.18 -34.44
CA ILE A 342 -13.02 -9.37 -34.02
C ILE A 342 -13.42 -8.02 -33.41
N GLY A 343 -14.46 -7.37 -33.91
CA GLY A 343 -14.96 -6.13 -33.36
C GLY A 343 -15.44 -6.26 -31.91
N TYR A 344 -16.07 -7.36 -31.57
CA TYR A 344 -16.52 -7.69 -30.24
C TYR A 344 -15.29 -7.96 -29.32
N LYS A 345 -14.34 -8.74 -29.80
CA LYS A 345 -13.10 -9.03 -29.07
C LYS A 345 -12.31 -7.76 -28.72
N ILE A 346 -12.21 -6.84 -29.66
CA ILE A 346 -11.54 -5.55 -29.47
C ILE A 346 -12.26 -4.72 -28.39
N ARG A 347 -13.59 -4.63 -28.47
CA ARG A 347 -14.37 -3.85 -27.48
C ARG A 347 -14.25 -4.42 -26.08
N GLU A 348 -14.31 -5.74 -25.96
CA GLU A 348 -14.17 -6.40 -24.65
C GLU A 348 -12.78 -6.18 -24.06
N ALA A 349 -11.73 -6.33 -24.85
CA ALA A 349 -10.35 -6.07 -24.42
C ALA A 349 -10.16 -4.61 -23.99
N GLN A 350 -10.76 -3.67 -24.69
CA GLN A 350 -10.61 -2.24 -24.43
C GLN A 350 -11.49 -1.75 -23.28
N GLN A 351 -12.73 -2.17 -23.19
CA GLN A 351 -13.72 -1.61 -22.28
C GLN A 351 -13.93 -2.41 -21.01
N VAL A 352 -13.78 -3.73 -21.08
CA VAL A 352 -13.96 -4.62 -19.92
C VAL A 352 -12.62 -4.97 -19.30
N ASP A 353 -11.69 -5.53 -20.07
CA ASP A 353 -10.37 -5.95 -19.57
C ASP A 353 -9.42 -4.77 -19.42
N ARG A 354 -9.63 -3.69 -20.16
CA ARG A 354 -8.86 -2.45 -20.13
C ARG A 354 -7.35 -2.69 -20.27
N VAL A 355 -6.99 -3.58 -21.22
CA VAL A 355 -5.60 -3.98 -21.43
C VAL A 355 -4.76 -2.85 -22.02
N PRO A 356 -3.46 -2.76 -21.67
CA PRO A 356 -2.54 -1.80 -22.30
C PRO A 356 -2.35 -2.03 -23.78
N TYR A 357 -2.26 -3.29 -24.20
CA TYR A 357 -2.00 -3.64 -25.58
C TYR A 357 -2.87 -4.80 -26.02
N MET A 358 -3.34 -4.74 -27.26
CA MET A 358 -3.96 -5.88 -27.92
C MET A 358 -3.29 -6.14 -29.25
N LEU A 359 -3.09 -7.40 -29.57
CA LEU A 359 -2.51 -7.84 -30.81
C LEU A 359 -3.61 -8.44 -31.68
N VAL A 360 -3.93 -7.76 -32.78
CA VAL A 360 -4.95 -8.22 -33.72
C VAL A 360 -4.23 -8.99 -34.81
N LEU A 361 -4.49 -10.30 -34.92
CA LEU A 361 -3.75 -11.20 -35.80
C LEU A 361 -4.70 -11.81 -36.85
N GLY A 362 -4.62 -11.27 -38.05
CA GLY A 362 -5.34 -11.77 -39.22
C GLY A 362 -4.40 -12.52 -40.15
N ALA A 363 -4.94 -12.90 -41.33
CA ALA A 363 -4.19 -13.63 -42.35
C ALA A 363 -2.92 -12.88 -42.78
N LYS A 364 -2.98 -11.57 -42.89
CA LYS A 364 -1.85 -10.72 -43.27
C LYS A 364 -0.68 -10.87 -42.31
N GLU A 365 -0.94 -10.82 -41.02
CA GLU A 365 0.06 -10.94 -39.98
C GLU A 365 0.62 -12.37 -39.93
N ALA A 366 -0.23 -13.40 -40.06
CA ALA A 366 0.19 -14.78 -40.06
C ALA A 366 1.12 -15.09 -41.25
N GLU A 367 0.82 -14.57 -42.45
CA GLU A 367 1.64 -14.74 -43.62
C GLU A 367 2.99 -14.01 -43.51
N ALA A 368 2.98 -12.77 -43.01
CA ALA A 368 4.15 -11.95 -42.87
C ALA A 368 5.03 -12.32 -41.65
N GLY A 369 4.47 -13.05 -40.70
CA GLY A 369 5.18 -13.39 -39.46
C GLY A 369 5.35 -12.21 -38.52
N ASN A 370 4.52 -11.17 -38.63
CA ASN A 370 4.55 -9.99 -37.77
C ASN A 370 3.24 -9.82 -36.98
N ILE A 371 3.11 -8.71 -36.27
CA ILE A 371 1.97 -8.44 -35.41
C ILE A 371 1.39 -7.05 -35.67
N SER A 372 0.09 -6.91 -35.47
CA SER A 372 -0.60 -5.63 -35.48
C SER A 372 -0.91 -5.24 -34.03
N VAL A 373 -0.24 -4.21 -33.52
CA VAL A 373 -0.34 -3.77 -32.11
C VAL A 373 -1.27 -2.57 -32.03
N ARG A 374 -2.29 -2.71 -31.18
CA ARG A 374 -3.19 -1.61 -30.86
C ARG A 374 -2.98 -1.20 -29.41
N ASP A 375 -2.66 0.08 -29.18
CA ASP A 375 -2.51 0.66 -27.85
C ASP A 375 -3.84 1.21 -27.32
N ARG A 376 -3.81 1.77 -26.09
CA ARG A 376 -4.99 2.36 -25.44
C ARG A 376 -5.50 3.63 -26.10
N LYS A 377 -4.67 4.30 -26.90
CA LYS A 377 -5.05 5.50 -27.66
C LYS A 377 -5.77 5.14 -28.95
N GLY A 378 -5.83 3.85 -29.26
CA GLY A 378 -6.40 3.34 -30.51
C GLY A 378 -5.45 3.39 -31.69
N GLU A 379 -4.19 3.75 -31.48
CA GLU A 379 -3.16 3.73 -32.52
C GLU A 379 -2.76 2.29 -32.84
N THR A 380 -2.70 1.97 -34.13
CA THR A 380 -2.35 0.67 -34.61
C THR A 380 -1.03 0.75 -35.37
N THR A 381 -0.08 -0.13 -35.02
CA THR A 381 1.21 -0.23 -35.67
C THR A 381 1.53 -1.67 -36.01
N THR A 382 2.20 -1.88 -37.14
CA THR A 382 2.72 -3.19 -37.52
C THR A 382 4.16 -3.29 -36.97
N GLN A 383 4.43 -4.35 -36.25
CA GLN A 383 5.72 -4.55 -35.59
C GLN A 383 6.21 -5.98 -35.75
N GLU A 384 7.52 -6.14 -35.63
CA GLU A 384 8.13 -7.44 -35.42
C GLU A 384 7.88 -7.88 -33.97
N LEU A 385 7.54 -9.16 -33.79
CA LEU A 385 7.21 -9.68 -32.45
C LEU A 385 8.36 -9.50 -31.45
N ASP A 386 9.59 -9.82 -31.85
CA ASP A 386 10.75 -9.71 -30.95
C ASP A 386 10.99 -8.26 -30.53
N ALA A 387 10.81 -7.30 -31.43
CA ALA A 387 10.92 -5.87 -31.12
C ALA A 387 9.86 -5.44 -30.11
N PHE A 388 8.61 -5.87 -30.29
CA PHE A 388 7.52 -5.60 -29.36
C PHE A 388 7.80 -6.19 -27.97
N ILE A 389 8.27 -7.45 -27.93
CA ILE A 389 8.61 -8.12 -26.66
C ILE A 389 9.70 -7.34 -25.93
N ASN A 390 10.77 -6.95 -26.61
CA ASN A 390 11.83 -6.18 -25.97
C ASN A 390 11.33 -4.86 -25.40
N ASN A 391 10.48 -4.16 -26.14
CA ASN A 391 9.91 -2.89 -25.70
C ASN A 391 8.98 -3.04 -24.48
N ILE A 392 8.08 -4.02 -24.51
CA ILE A 392 7.14 -4.21 -23.39
C ILE A 392 7.85 -4.71 -22.14
N VAL A 393 8.82 -5.60 -22.28
CA VAL A 393 9.63 -6.09 -21.14
C VAL A 393 10.38 -4.94 -20.48
N THR A 394 10.93 -4.04 -21.27
CA THR A 394 11.60 -2.83 -20.77
C THR A 394 10.62 -1.91 -20.05
N GLU A 395 9.45 -1.66 -20.64
CA GLU A 395 8.38 -0.85 -20.02
C GLU A 395 7.97 -1.41 -18.66
N ILE A 396 7.76 -2.72 -18.59
CA ILE A 396 7.40 -3.42 -17.34
C ILE A 396 8.51 -3.29 -16.30
N LYS A 397 9.75 -3.56 -16.70
CA LYS A 397 10.91 -3.50 -15.81
C LYS A 397 11.13 -2.11 -15.22
N GLU A 398 10.97 -1.09 -16.04
CA GLU A 398 11.10 0.30 -15.62
C GLU A 398 9.88 0.82 -14.85
N ARG A 399 8.83 0.03 -14.74
CA ARG A 399 7.57 0.41 -14.07
C ARG A 399 7.07 1.78 -14.55
N ARG A 400 7.01 1.94 -15.87
CA ARG A 400 6.54 3.19 -16.47
C ARG A 400 5.07 3.43 -16.12
N TYR A 401 4.78 4.68 -15.77
CA TYR A 401 3.43 5.12 -15.49
C TYR A 401 2.97 6.06 -16.60
N ASN A 402 2.08 5.53 -17.46
CA ASN A 402 1.62 6.25 -18.65
C ASN A 402 0.20 6.79 -18.50
#